data_85072a0f4ed53b9872b61f7a8dc7c914
#
_entry.id   85072a0f4ed53b9872b61f7a8dc7c914
#
_cell.length_a   1.000
_cell.length_b   1.000
_cell.length_c   1.000
_cell.angle_alpha   90.00
_cell.angle_beta   90.00
_cell.angle_gamma   90.00
#
_symmetry.space_group_name_H-M   'P 1'
#
loop_
_entity.id
_entity.type
_entity.pdbx_description
1 polymer ?
#
loop_
_entity_poly.entity_id
_entity_poly.type
_entity_poly.pdbx_seq_one_letter_code
_entity_poly.pdbx_strand_id
1 'polypeptide(L)'
;MIDVHIIGLNIDHRSTKLIKIIKDQIKGRLEQKRAICKRLRDELEFEISFEEVKAIAGSNIIGRPHIVDIMIRNNPDKVKGKSKNDLFKMISIGGTAFVDREVELNLEESIELINFAGGIPILAHPGIYKVSDRKKLIELCINAGIKGIEVEYTYSKNRPFYGTDKARWAQDFLPKFYRKIAKDFNLVKSGGSDCHGGKKGINIGEANVPNSYLKNFIS
;
A
#
# COMPACT_ATOMS: atom_id res chain seq x y z
N MET A 1 -3.33 14.87 2.28
CA MET A 1 -3.93 13.55 2.55
C MET A 1 -2.82 12.52 2.56
N ILE A 2 -2.80 11.57 3.49
CA ILE A 2 -1.80 10.50 3.59
C ILE A 2 -2.56 9.19 3.38
N ASP A 3 -2.08 8.39 2.44
CA ASP A 3 -2.59 7.05 2.19
C ASP A 3 -1.92 6.09 3.20
N VAL A 4 -2.67 5.57 4.16
CA VAL A 4 -2.19 4.62 5.16
C VAL A 4 -2.70 3.21 4.86
N HIS A 5 -1.87 2.21 5.12
CA HIS A 5 -2.25 0.82 4.93
C HIS A 5 -2.64 0.21 6.28
N ILE A 6 -3.79 -0.46 6.32
CA ILE A 6 -4.26 -1.21 7.49
C ILE A 6 -4.31 -2.70 7.13
N ILE A 7 -3.67 -3.53 7.94
CA ILE A 7 -3.71 -4.98 7.83
C ILE A 7 -4.79 -5.51 8.75
N GLY A 8 -5.67 -6.38 8.24
CA GLY A 8 -6.59 -7.17 9.07
C GLY A 8 -5.98 -8.54 9.36
N LEU A 9 -5.56 -8.79 10.60
CA LEU A 9 -5.12 -10.12 11.03
C LEU A 9 -6.29 -10.91 11.60
N ASN A 10 -6.27 -12.24 11.43
CA ASN A 10 -7.30 -13.18 11.91
C ASN A 10 -8.74 -12.85 11.45
N ILE A 11 -8.89 -12.26 10.28
CA ILE A 11 -10.21 -11.98 9.69
C ILE A 11 -10.93 -13.28 9.32
N ASP A 12 -12.24 -13.32 9.48
CA ASP A 12 -13.06 -14.33 8.82
C ASP A 12 -13.15 -14.01 7.32
N HIS A 13 -12.32 -14.68 6.54
CA HIS A 13 -12.26 -14.52 5.08
C HIS A 13 -13.55 -14.96 4.36
N ARG A 14 -14.49 -15.62 5.04
CA ARG A 14 -15.81 -16.01 4.53
C ARG A 14 -16.90 -15.00 4.86
N SER A 15 -16.59 -13.96 5.59
CA SER A 15 -17.54 -12.87 5.90
C SER A 15 -18.13 -12.29 4.60
N THR A 16 -19.42 -12.45 4.41
CA THR A 16 -20.13 -12.00 3.19
C THR A 16 -20.04 -10.50 2.98
N LYS A 17 -20.10 -9.71 4.07
CA LYS A 17 -19.93 -8.24 4.03
C LYS A 17 -18.52 -7.87 3.59
N LEU A 18 -17.48 -8.52 4.16
CA LEU A 18 -16.09 -8.30 3.77
C LEU A 18 -15.87 -8.60 2.28
N ILE A 19 -16.33 -9.78 1.83
CA ILE A 19 -16.19 -10.21 0.42
C ILE A 19 -16.89 -9.22 -0.52
N LYS A 20 -18.10 -8.76 -0.17
CA LYS A 20 -18.83 -7.78 -0.99
C LYS A 20 -18.04 -6.48 -1.11
N ILE A 21 -17.61 -5.89 0.00
CA ILE A 21 -16.86 -4.63 0.00
C ILE A 21 -15.54 -4.75 -0.76
N ILE A 22 -14.81 -5.87 -0.60
CA ILE A 22 -13.56 -6.10 -1.36
C ILE A 22 -13.84 -6.17 -2.86
N LYS A 23 -14.93 -6.84 -3.28
CA LYS A 23 -15.33 -6.88 -4.69
C LYS A 23 -15.64 -5.49 -5.23
N ASP A 24 -16.36 -4.66 -4.47
CA ASP A 24 -16.66 -3.27 -4.85
C ASP A 24 -15.38 -2.42 -4.95
N GLN A 25 -14.43 -2.59 -4.01
CA GLN A 25 -13.11 -1.96 -4.08
C GLN A 25 -12.31 -2.39 -5.33
N ILE A 26 -12.32 -3.67 -5.69
CA ILE A 26 -11.66 -4.17 -6.90
C ILE A 26 -12.31 -3.55 -8.13
N LYS A 27 -13.64 -3.53 -8.19
CA LYS A 27 -14.39 -2.91 -9.30
C LYS A 27 -14.04 -1.43 -9.44
N GLY A 28 -14.10 -0.64 -8.36
CA GLY A 28 -13.74 0.77 -8.37
C GLY A 28 -12.29 1.02 -8.82
N ARG A 29 -11.35 0.14 -8.42
CA ARG A 29 -9.96 0.20 -8.92
C ARG A 29 -9.85 -0.03 -10.43
N LEU A 30 -10.60 -0.98 -10.97
CA LEU A 30 -10.60 -1.25 -12.41
C LEU A 30 -11.20 -0.09 -13.19
N GLU A 31 -12.31 0.47 -12.72
CA GLU A 31 -12.96 1.64 -13.30
C GLU A 31 -12.03 2.86 -13.30
N GLN A 32 -11.35 3.14 -12.18
CA GLN A 32 -10.33 4.18 -12.12
C GLN A 32 -9.23 3.97 -13.17
N LYS A 33 -8.70 2.75 -13.33
CA LYS A 33 -7.66 2.48 -14.33
C LYS A 33 -8.16 2.63 -15.75
N ARG A 34 -9.40 2.24 -16.02
CA ARG A 34 -10.07 2.48 -17.29
C ARG A 34 -10.20 3.98 -17.59
N ALA A 35 -10.63 4.77 -16.60
CA ALA A 35 -10.75 6.21 -16.74
C ALA A 35 -9.39 6.90 -16.93
N ILE A 36 -8.33 6.46 -16.25
CA ILE A 36 -6.96 6.95 -16.48
C ILE A 36 -6.50 6.65 -17.92
N CYS A 37 -6.71 5.43 -18.42
CA CYS A 37 -6.37 5.08 -19.80
C CYS A 37 -7.15 5.92 -20.80
N LYS A 38 -8.45 6.14 -20.54
CA LYS A 38 -9.29 7.02 -21.38
C LYS A 38 -8.73 8.44 -21.40
N ARG A 39 -8.38 9.01 -20.26
CA ARG A 39 -7.84 10.37 -20.15
C ARG A 39 -6.47 10.51 -20.82
N LEU A 40 -5.59 9.51 -20.65
CA LEU A 40 -4.31 9.46 -21.37
C LEU A 40 -4.50 9.48 -22.88
N ARG A 41 -5.48 8.73 -23.41
CA ARG A 41 -5.76 8.66 -24.83
C ARG A 41 -6.43 9.93 -25.35
N ASP A 42 -7.54 10.35 -24.73
CA ASP A 42 -8.43 11.37 -25.28
C ASP A 42 -7.91 12.81 -25.05
N GLU A 43 -7.21 13.06 -23.92
CA GLU A 43 -6.71 14.39 -23.54
C GLU A 43 -5.21 14.56 -23.76
N LEU A 44 -4.43 13.47 -23.67
CA LEU A 44 -2.97 13.52 -23.75
C LEU A 44 -2.43 12.74 -24.96
N GLU A 45 -3.32 12.26 -25.83
CA GLU A 45 -3.02 11.61 -27.11
C GLU A 45 -2.01 10.46 -27.01
N PHE A 46 -2.02 9.70 -25.92
CA PHE A 46 -1.25 8.48 -25.81
C PHE A 46 -1.95 7.34 -26.55
N GLU A 47 -1.20 6.55 -27.29
CA GLU A 47 -1.67 5.26 -27.81
C GLU A 47 -1.73 4.26 -26.65
N ILE A 48 -2.92 4.09 -26.08
CA ILE A 48 -3.17 3.22 -24.93
C ILE A 48 -4.63 2.77 -24.89
N SER A 49 -4.86 1.48 -24.64
CA SER A 49 -6.17 0.95 -24.30
C SER A 49 -6.14 0.25 -22.94
N PHE A 50 -7.30 0.25 -22.28
CA PHE A 50 -7.42 -0.47 -21.01
C PHE A 50 -7.25 -1.99 -21.20
N GLU A 51 -7.67 -2.53 -22.34
CA GLU A 51 -7.58 -3.96 -22.64
C GLU A 51 -6.12 -4.42 -22.78
N GLU A 52 -5.25 -3.62 -23.40
CA GLU A 52 -3.80 -3.90 -23.43
C GLU A 52 -3.18 -3.89 -22.05
N VAL A 53 -3.55 -2.91 -21.21
CA VAL A 53 -3.08 -2.83 -19.81
C VAL A 53 -3.52 -4.05 -19.01
N LYS A 54 -4.76 -4.51 -19.21
CA LYS A 54 -5.32 -5.71 -18.59
C LYS A 54 -4.60 -6.98 -19.06
N ALA A 55 -4.30 -7.07 -20.33
CA ALA A 55 -3.58 -8.22 -20.92
C ALA A 55 -2.17 -8.37 -20.31
N ILE A 56 -1.42 -7.26 -20.16
CA ILE A 56 -0.09 -7.30 -19.52
C ILE A 56 -0.17 -7.64 -18.03
N ALA A 57 -1.22 -7.19 -17.34
CA ALA A 57 -1.38 -7.49 -15.91
C ALA A 57 -1.61 -8.98 -15.64
N GLY A 58 -2.15 -9.73 -16.61
CA GLY A 58 -2.44 -11.16 -16.49
C GLY A 58 -3.44 -11.52 -15.38
N SER A 59 -4.08 -10.52 -14.78
CA SER A 59 -5.02 -10.67 -13.67
C SER A 59 -5.93 -9.43 -13.56
N ASN A 60 -6.93 -9.51 -12.67
CA ASN A 60 -7.78 -8.36 -12.35
C ASN A 60 -7.09 -7.34 -11.41
N ILE A 61 -5.84 -7.59 -11.01
CA ILE A 61 -5.07 -6.67 -10.17
C ILE A 61 -4.19 -5.78 -11.06
N ILE A 62 -4.81 -4.75 -11.62
CA ILE A 62 -4.12 -3.80 -12.48
C ILE A 62 -3.48 -2.69 -11.63
N GLY A 63 -2.15 -2.61 -11.69
CA GLY A 63 -1.37 -1.54 -11.04
C GLY A 63 -0.94 -0.43 -12.00
N ARG A 64 -0.56 0.72 -11.45
CA ARG A 64 0.06 1.81 -12.21
C ARG A 64 1.27 1.39 -13.05
N PRO A 65 2.13 0.44 -12.61
CA PRO A 65 3.24 -0.05 -13.44
C PRO A 65 2.78 -0.55 -14.80
N HIS A 66 1.68 -1.30 -14.88
CA HIS A 66 1.18 -1.84 -16.15
C HIS A 66 0.74 -0.74 -17.12
N ILE A 67 0.15 0.35 -16.61
CA ILE A 67 -0.20 1.53 -17.43
C ILE A 67 1.08 2.18 -17.98
N VAL A 68 2.07 2.43 -17.11
CA VAL A 68 3.33 3.05 -17.50
C VAL A 68 4.10 2.18 -18.51
N ASP A 69 4.07 0.86 -18.37
CA ASP A 69 4.73 -0.05 -19.29
C ASP A 69 4.09 0.03 -20.71
N ILE A 70 2.75 0.17 -20.81
CA ILE A 70 2.07 0.41 -22.10
C ILE A 70 2.38 1.82 -22.64
N MET A 71 2.37 2.85 -21.78
CA MET A 71 2.75 4.21 -22.21
C MET A 71 4.13 4.21 -22.88
N ILE A 72 5.11 3.54 -22.29
CA ILE A 72 6.48 3.46 -22.83
C ILE A 72 6.49 2.64 -24.12
N ARG A 73 5.84 1.48 -24.14
CA ARG A 73 5.88 0.54 -25.26
C ARG A 73 5.27 1.12 -26.53
N ASN A 74 4.11 1.76 -26.39
CA ASN A 74 3.34 2.22 -27.55
C ASN A 74 3.70 3.65 -28.00
N ASN A 75 4.39 4.45 -27.15
CA ASN A 75 4.63 5.86 -27.43
C ASN A 75 6.11 6.24 -27.24
N PRO A 76 7.05 5.59 -27.93
CA PRO A 76 8.49 5.82 -27.69
C PRO A 76 8.91 7.27 -27.91
N ASP A 77 8.36 7.94 -28.92
CA ASP A 77 8.68 9.34 -29.22
C ASP A 77 8.10 10.31 -28.19
N LYS A 78 6.87 10.06 -27.74
CA LYS A 78 6.16 10.92 -26.76
C LYS A 78 6.77 10.85 -25.36
N VAL A 79 7.40 9.72 -25.01
CA VAL A 79 8.09 9.53 -23.73
C VAL A 79 9.58 9.80 -23.78
N LYS A 80 10.13 10.15 -24.95
CA LYS A 80 11.54 10.48 -25.13
C LYS A 80 11.95 11.61 -24.17
N GLY A 81 13.00 11.39 -23.39
CA GLY A 81 13.48 12.34 -22.39
C GLY A 81 12.71 12.35 -21.05
N LYS A 82 11.64 11.57 -20.94
CA LYS A 82 10.92 11.40 -19.65
C LYS A 82 11.45 10.20 -18.89
N SER A 83 11.66 10.35 -17.60
CA SER A 83 11.95 9.20 -16.73
C SER A 83 10.67 8.38 -16.47
N LYS A 84 10.85 7.10 -16.14
CA LYS A 84 9.72 6.26 -15.69
C LYS A 84 8.95 6.90 -14.51
N ASN A 85 9.67 7.63 -13.64
CA ASN A 85 9.07 8.34 -12.51
C ASN A 85 8.19 9.52 -12.94
N ASP A 86 8.52 10.21 -14.01
CA ASP A 86 7.68 11.30 -14.55
C ASP A 86 6.36 10.75 -15.09
N LEU A 87 6.39 9.60 -15.76
CA LEU A 87 5.18 8.93 -16.21
C LEU A 87 4.30 8.47 -15.04
N PHE A 88 4.91 7.96 -13.96
CA PHE A 88 4.18 7.65 -12.74
C PHE A 88 3.53 8.88 -12.12
N LYS A 89 4.19 10.03 -12.11
CA LYS A 89 3.61 11.29 -11.60
C LYS A 89 2.37 11.70 -12.40
N MET A 90 2.37 11.55 -13.72
CA MET A 90 1.23 11.90 -14.57
C MET A 90 -0.07 11.17 -14.17
N ILE A 91 0.03 9.92 -13.73
CA ILE A 91 -1.11 9.05 -13.34
C ILE A 91 -1.28 8.88 -11.84
N SER A 92 -0.60 9.69 -11.04
CA SER A 92 -0.71 9.73 -9.58
C SER A 92 -1.46 10.97 -9.12
N ILE A 93 -1.85 11.03 -7.84
CA ILE A 93 -2.55 12.18 -7.23
C ILE A 93 -1.85 13.49 -7.61
N GLY A 94 -2.62 14.43 -8.12
CA GLY A 94 -2.14 15.71 -8.63
C GLY A 94 -1.52 15.66 -10.04
N GLY A 95 -1.46 14.50 -10.68
CA GLY A 95 -0.97 14.34 -12.04
C GLY A 95 -2.03 14.65 -13.10
N THR A 96 -1.59 14.96 -14.33
CA THR A 96 -2.44 15.40 -15.44
C THR A 96 -3.47 14.37 -15.89
N ALA A 97 -3.17 13.07 -15.74
CA ALA A 97 -4.08 11.98 -16.10
C ALA A 97 -4.68 11.26 -14.88
N PHE A 98 -4.49 11.81 -13.68
CA PHE A 98 -5.06 11.23 -12.48
C PHE A 98 -6.59 11.33 -12.48
N VAL A 99 -7.24 10.26 -12.05
CA VAL A 99 -8.69 10.19 -11.82
C VAL A 99 -8.91 9.64 -10.42
N ASP A 100 -9.76 10.29 -9.63
CA ASP A 100 -10.13 9.82 -8.31
C ASP A 100 -10.89 8.50 -8.38
N ARG A 101 -10.84 7.73 -7.31
CA ARG A 101 -11.62 6.50 -7.17
C ARG A 101 -12.96 6.85 -6.54
N GLU A 102 -14.06 6.44 -7.18
CA GLU A 102 -15.40 6.69 -6.64
C GLU A 102 -15.69 5.90 -5.36
N VAL A 103 -15.11 4.71 -5.24
CA VAL A 103 -15.29 3.84 -4.07
C VAL A 103 -13.94 3.65 -3.38
N GLU A 104 -13.76 4.30 -2.25
CA GLU A 104 -12.55 4.19 -1.42
C GLU A 104 -12.96 4.18 0.06
N LEU A 105 -12.42 3.24 0.82
CA LEU A 105 -12.62 3.22 2.26
C LEU A 105 -11.69 4.22 2.93
N ASN A 106 -12.23 5.03 3.82
CA ASN A 106 -11.40 5.83 4.73
C ASN A 106 -10.81 4.95 5.85
N LEU A 107 -10.05 5.57 6.75
CA LEU A 107 -9.35 4.87 7.83
C LEU A 107 -10.35 4.17 8.77
N GLU A 108 -11.37 4.87 9.20
CA GLU A 108 -12.39 4.41 10.14
C GLU A 108 -13.20 3.26 9.53
N GLU A 109 -13.67 3.42 8.30
CA GLU A 109 -14.42 2.38 7.57
C GLU A 109 -13.59 1.11 7.36
N SER A 110 -12.29 1.25 7.09
CA SER A 110 -11.36 0.13 6.95
C SER A 110 -11.21 -0.64 8.27
N ILE A 111 -11.08 0.07 9.38
CA ILE A 111 -10.97 -0.50 10.73
C ILE A 111 -12.28 -1.19 11.13
N GLU A 112 -13.42 -0.53 10.90
CA GLU A 112 -14.73 -1.12 11.18
C GLU A 112 -14.97 -2.41 10.40
N LEU A 113 -14.59 -2.43 9.12
CA LEU A 113 -14.72 -3.62 8.28
C LEU A 113 -13.88 -4.79 8.81
N ILE A 114 -12.64 -4.53 9.24
CA ILE A 114 -11.75 -5.53 9.83
C ILE A 114 -12.35 -6.06 11.14
N ASN A 115 -12.81 -5.16 12.01
CA ASN A 115 -13.45 -5.55 13.28
C ASN A 115 -14.73 -6.37 13.04
N PHE A 116 -15.55 -5.96 12.05
CA PHE A 116 -16.76 -6.70 11.67
C PHE A 116 -16.44 -8.13 11.20
N ALA A 117 -15.32 -8.29 10.51
CA ALA A 117 -14.84 -9.62 10.09
C ALA A 117 -14.10 -10.39 11.21
N GLY A 118 -14.20 -9.96 12.47
CA GLY A 118 -13.56 -10.60 13.62
C GLY A 118 -12.04 -10.42 13.69
N GLY A 119 -11.49 -9.55 12.86
CA GLY A 119 -10.05 -9.35 12.75
C GLY A 119 -9.50 -8.29 13.70
N ILE A 120 -8.18 -8.17 13.68
CA ILE A 120 -7.41 -7.19 14.45
C ILE A 120 -6.83 -6.18 13.47
N PRO A 121 -7.24 -4.88 13.50
CA PRO A 121 -6.70 -3.85 12.63
C PRO A 121 -5.31 -3.40 13.09
N ILE A 122 -4.34 -3.52 12.20
CA ILE A 122 -2.91 -3.24 12.43
C ILE A 122 -2.46 -2.13 11.48
N LEU A 123 -1.82 -1.08 11.99
CA LEU A 123 -1.16 -0.09 11.16
C LEU A 123 0.09 -0.69 10.51
N ALA A 124 0.10 -0.80 9.18
CA ALA A 124 1.20 -1.40 8.43
C ALA A 124 2.39 -0.45 8.33
N HIS A 125 3.61 -0.99 8.38
CA HIS A 125 4.90 -0.33 8.09
C HIS A 125 4.96 1.19 8.37
N PRO A 126 4.68 1.66 9.58
CA PRO A 126 4.45 3.08 9.89
C PRO A 126 5.65 3.98 9.59
N GLY A 127 6.85 3.43 9.51
CA GLY A 127 8.09 4.15 9.26
C GLY A 127 8.28 4.65 7.83
N ILE A 128 7.53 4.11 6.85
CA ILE A 128 7.70 4.54 5.44
C ILE A 128 6.84 5.75 5.06
N TYR A 129 5.89 6.13 5.88
CA TYR A 129 5.06 7.29 5.60
C TYR A 129 5.86 8.59 5.71
N LYS A 130 5.65 9.47 4.75
CA LYS A 130 6.28 10.80 4.70
C LYS A 130 5.48 11.77 5.58
N VAL A 131 5.71 11.70 6.88
CA VAL A 131 5.07 12.56 7.88
C VAL A 131 6.14 13.27 8.70
N SER A 132 5.87 14.51 9.08
CA SER A 132 6.72 15.29 9.98
C SER A 132 6.66 14.76 11.42
N ASP A 133 5.48 14.31 11.86
CA ASP A 133 5.24 13.78 13.20
C ASP A 133 4.63 12.37 13.14
N ARG A 134 5.50 11.38 13.35
CA ARG A 134 5.09 9.95 13.37
C ARG A 134 4.21 9.61 14.57
N LYS A 135 4.44 10.26 15.71
CA LYS A 135 3.65 9.98 16.90
C LYS A 135 2.21 10.44 16.71
N LYS A 136 2.02 11.64 16.18
CA LYS A 136 0.69 12.17 15.84
C LYS A 136 -0.06 11.30 14.83
N LEU A 137 0.62 10.76 13.82
CA LEU A 137 -0.01 9.80 12.89
C LEU A 137 -0.53 8.56 13.64
N ILE A 138 0.27 8.00 14.54
CA ILE A 138 -0.11 6.82 15.31
C ILE A 138 -1.28 7.14 16.24
N GLU A 139 -1.24 8.28 16.93
CA GLU A 139 -2.35 8.74 17.78
C GLU A 139 -3.65 8.91 17.00
N LEU A 140 -3.61 9.46 15.80
CA LEU A 140 -4.78 9.52 14.91
C LEU A 140 -5.32 8.12 14.56
N CYS A 141 -4.42 7.19 14.22
CA CYS A 141 -4.83 5.81 13.93
C CYS A 141 -5.40 5.10 15.19
N ILE A 142 -4.84 5.35 16.37
CA ILE A 142 -5.37 4.83 17.65
C ILE A 142 -6.78 5.36 17.90
N ASN A 143 -6.99 6.66 17.72
CA ASN A 143 -8.30 7.30 17.89
C ASN A 143 -9.33 6.75 16.89
N ALA A 144 -8.90 6.37 15.68
CA ALA A 144 -9.73 5.69 14.70
C ALA A 144 -9.99 4.20 15.04
N GLY A 145 -9.28 3.63 16.02
CA GLY A 145 -9.55 2.28 16.56
C GLY A 145 -8.59 1.18 16.11
N ILE A 146 -7.37 1.49 15.64
CA ILE A 146 -6.37 0.42 15.45
C ILE A 146 -6.06 -0.27 16.78
N LYS A 147 -5.78 -1.57 16.70
CA LYS A 147 -5.43 -2.38 17.87
C LYS A 147 -3.96 -2.80 17.88
N GLY A 148 -3.25 -2.60 16.78
CA GLY A 148 -1.85 -2.99 16.69
C GLY A 148 -1.06 -2.20 15.67
N ILE A 149 0.24 -2.48 15.65
CA ILE A 149 1.20 -1.81 14.79
C ILE A 149 2.24 -2.81 14.26
N GLU A 150 2.61 -2.67 12.99
CA GLU A 150 3.70 -3.44 12.40
C GLU A 150 5.03 -2.84 12.84
N VAL A 151 5.74 -3.58 13.69
CA VAL A 151 6.99 -3.16 14.31
C VAL A 151 8.20 -3.63 13.52
N GLU A 152 8.24 -4.96 13.26
CA GLU A 152 9.32 -5.57 12.50
C GLU A 152 9.04 -5.47 11.02
N TYR A 153 9.90 -4.74 10.30
CA TYR A 153 9.74 -4.49 8.87
C TYR A 153 11.09 -4.31 8.20
N THR A 154 11.19 -4.60 6.91
CA THR A 154 12.42 -4.48 6.14
C THR A 154 12.65 -3.04 5.67
N TYR A 155 12.81 -2.08 6.60
CA TYR A 155 12.94 -0.65 6.29
C TYR A 155 14.07 -0.33 5.33
N SER A 156 15.24 -0.97 5.50
CA SER A 156 16.43 -0.72 4.66
C SER A 156 16.23 -1.10 3.19
N LYS A 157 15.30 -2.00 2.91
CA LYS A 157 14.99 -2.49 1.55
C LYS A 157 13.75 -1.85 0.92
N ASN A 158 13.06 -0.97 1.64
CA ASN A 158 11.87 -0.29 1.17
C ASN A 158 12.07 1.23 1.06
N ARG A 159 11.35 1.85 0.11
CA ARG A 159 11.32 3.32 0.05
C ARG A 159 10.66 3.89 1.32
N PRO A 160 11.08 5.06 1.81
CA PRO A 160 12.03 5.98 1.19
C PRO A 160 13.51 5.69 1.48
N PHE A 161 13.86 4.63 2.21
CA PHE A 161 15.21 4.39 2.72
C PHE A 161 16.11 3.57 1.78
N TYR A 162 15.52 2.70 0.95
CA TYR A 162 16.29 1.86 0.03
C TYR A 162 17.22 2.67 -0.86
N GLY A 163 18.50 2.25 -0.91
CA GLY A 163 19.54 2.91 -1.70
C GLY A 163 20.03 4.25 -1.15
N THR A 164 19.67 4.59 0.10
CA THR A 164 20.11 5.82 0.77
C THR A 164 21.05 5.53 1.94
N ASP A 165 21.82 6.53 2.36
CA ASP A 165 22.67 6.53 3.57
C ASP A 165 21.86 6.27 4.85
N LYS A 166 20.55 6.54 4.84
CA LYS A 166 19.63 6.33 5.97
C LYS A 166 19.09 4.90 6.08
N ALA A 167 19.38 4.02 5.12
CA ALA A 167 18.82 2.66 5.10
C ALA A 167 19.15 1.87 6.38
N ARG A 168 20.44 1.87 6.78
CA ARG A 168 20.89 1.20 8.01
C ARG A 168 20.28 1.81 9.25
N TRP A 169 20.31 3.13 9.36
CA TRP A 169 19.67 3.83 10.49
C TRP A 169 18.17 3.47 10.61
N ALA A 170 17.44 3.46 9.51
CA ALA A 170 16.03 3.13 9.52
C ALA A 170 15.77 1.71 10.02
N GLN A 171 16.59 0.74 9.59
CA GLN A 171 16.48 -0.65 10.03
C GLN A 171 16.82 -0.83 11.51
N ASP A 172 17.82 -0.11 12.02
CA ASP A 172 18.27 -0.24 13.40
C ASP A 172 17.39 0.54 14.40
N PHE A 173 16.87 1.67 13.99
CA PHE A 173 16.14 2.61 14.87
C PHE A 173 14.62 2.40 14.87
N LEU A 174 13.99 2.28 13.68
CA LEU A 174 12.53 2.31 13.58
C LEU A 174 11.84 1.13 14.30
N PRO A 175 12.32 -0.11 14.24
CA PRO A 175 11.72 -1.19 15.01
C PRO A 175 11.78 -0.94 16.53
N LYS A 176 12.89 -0.40 17.04
CA LYS A 176 13.02 -0.05 18.47
C LYS A 176 12.04 1.05 18.87
N PHE A 177 11.92 2.08 18.03
CA PHE A 177 10.98 3.16 18.25
C PHE A 177 9.52 2.65 18.28
N TYR A 178 9.12 1.81 17.32
CA TYR A 178 7.75 1.29 17.27
C TYR A 178 7.46 0.23 18.34
N ARG A 179 8.46 -0.54 18.81
CA ARG A 179 8.29 -1.38 19.99
C ARG A 179 7.97 -0.57 21.24
N LYS A 180 8.64 0.58 21.41
CA LYS A 180 8.35 1.50 22.52
C LYS A 180 6.94 2.06 22.39
N ILE A 181 6.56 2.56 21.24
CA ILE A 181 5.21 3.07 20.95
C ILE A 181 4.15 1.98 21.24
N ALA A 182 4.36 0.76 20.75
CA ALA A 182 3.43 -0.34 20.99
C ALA A 182 3.25 -0.63 22.48
N LYS A 183 4.32 -0.52 23.27
CA LYS A 183 4.27 -0.66 24.72
C LYS A 183 3.53 0.50 25.39
N ASP A 184 3.87 1.73 25.04
CA ASP A 184 3.33 2.95 25.64
C ASP A 184 1.80 3.08 25.42
N PHE A 185 1.31 2.61 24.25
CA PHE A 185 -0.11 2.65 23.88
C PHE A 185 -0.83 1.30 23.98
N ASN A 186 -0.21 0.29 24.55
CA ASN A 186 -0.77 -1.07 24.70
C ASN A 186 -1.25 -1.67 23.36
N LEU A 187 -0.49 -1.46 22.28
CA LEU A 187 -0.81 -1.99 20.96
C LEU A 187 -0.24 -3.38 20.76
N VAL A 188 -0.98 -4.22 20.04
CA VAL A 188 -0.50 -5.52 19.56
C VAL A 188 0.67 -5.29 18.60
N LYS A 189 1.75 -6.07 18.79
CA LYS A 189 2.92 -6.03 17.90
C LYS A 189 2.78 -7.07 16.79
N SER A 190 3.02 -6.64 15.57
CA SER A 190 3.13 -7.52 14.41
C SER A 190 4.40 -7.21 13.61
N GLY A 191 4.60 -7.93 12.52
CA GLY A 191 5.68 -7.65 11.58
C GLY A 191 5.51 -8.42 10.28
N GLY A 192 6.18 -7.94 9.25
CA GLY A 192 6.18 -8.53 7.93
C GLY A 192 7.30 -8.00 7.05
N SER A 193 7.73 -8.79 6.07
CA SER A 193 8.79 -8.38 5.14
C SER A 193 8.30 -7.51 3.98
N ASP A 194 7.00 -7.43 3.76
CA ASP A 194 6.38 -6.79 2.59
C ASP A 194 6.90 -7.37 1.26
N CYS A 195 7.06 -8.70 1.23
CA CYS A 195 7.52 -9.45 0.07
C CYS A 195 6.51 -9.34 -1.08
N HIS A 196 7.00 -8.99 -2.27
CA HIS A 196 6.21 -8.87 -3.49
C HIS A 196 6.62 -9.91 -4.54
N GLY A 197 6.78 -11.17 -4.13
CA GLY A 197 7.15 -12.26 -5.03
C GLY A 197 8.53 -12.09 -5.65
N GLY A 198 9.52 -11.64 -4.88
CA GLY A 198 10.91 -11.47 -5.32
C GLY A 198 11.19 -10.19 -6.13
N LYS A 199 10.18 -9.48 -6.62
CA LYS A 199 10.37 -8.26 -7.43
C LYS A 199 11.12 -7.12 -6.74
N LYS A 200 11.14 -7.09 -5.40
CA LYS A 200 11.88 -6.10 -4.59
C LYS A 200 13.17 -6.65 -4.00
N GLY A 201 13.56 -7.90 -4.29
CA GLY A 201 14.69 -8.56 -3.62
C GLY A 201 14.46 -8.75 -2.11
N ILE A 202 13.21 -8.87 -1.69
CA ILE A 202 12.79 -9.10 -0.31
C ILE A 202 12.14 -10.47 -0.23
N ASN A 203 12.58 -11.30 0.72
CA ASN A 203 12.08 -12.65 0.92
C ASN A 203 11.05 -12.71 2.05
N ILE A 204 10.20 -13.76 2.02
CA ILE A 204 9.31 -14.08 3.14
C ILE A 204 10.18 -14.41 4.36
N GLY A 205 9.79 -13.90 5.54
CA GLY A 205 10.50 -14.12 6.81
C GLY A 205 11.68 -13.16 7.05
N GLU A 206 12.09 -12.36 6.08
CA GLU A 206 13.27 -11.50 6.16
C GLU A 206 13.18 -10.39 7.24
N ALA A 207 11.98 -10.04 7.67
CA ALA A 207 11.78 -9.09 8.77
C ALA A 207 12.15 -9.66 10.16
N ASN A 208 12.43 -10.97 10.26
CA ASN A 208 12.79 -11.64 11.52
C ASN A 208 11.80 -11.37 12.67
N VAL A 209 10.51 -11.56 12.40
CA VAL A 209 9.44 -11.33 13.36
C VAL A 209 9.57 -12.33 14.51
N PRO A 210 9.63 -11.87 15.79
CA PRO A 210 9.74 -12.78 16.93
C PRO A 210 8.50 -13.68 17.08
N ASN A 211 8.70 -14.98 17.30
CA ASN A 211 7.61 -15.94 17.54
C ASN A 211 6.71 -15.54 18.73
N SER A 212 7.26 -14.78 19.68
CA SER A 212 6.46 -14.26 20.81
C SER A 212 5.30 -13.35 20.38
N TYR A 213 5.34 -12.76 19.18
CA TYR A 213 4.23 -11.94 18.66
C TYR A 213 3.02 -12.80 18.31
N LEU A 214 3.21 -14.07 17.94
CA LEU A 214 2.13 -14.99 17.61
C LEU A 214 1.13 -15.20 18.76
N LYS A 215 1.60 -15.08 20.02
CA LYS A 215 0.73 -15.23 21.20
C LYS A 215 -0.45 -14.24 21.22
N ASN A 216 -0.35 -13.14 20.50
CA ASN A 216 -1.40 -12.14 20.43
C ASN A 216 -2.51 -12.52 19.40
N PHE A 217 -2.28 -13.56 18.60
CA PHE A 217 -3.12 -13.92 17.46
C PHE A 217 -3.64 -15.36 17.52
N ILE A 218 -3.11 -16.18 18.40
CA ILE A 218 -3.50 -17.58 18.61
C ILE A 218 -4.16 -17.65 19.99
N SER A 219 -5.47 -17.69 20.02
CA SER A 219 -6.29 -18.06 21.18
C SER A 219 -6.62 -19.52 21.12
#